data_31c5691c5229ecffb32415fa87dd3056
#
_entry.id   31c5691c5229ecffb32415fa87dd3056
#
_cell.length_a   1.000
_cell.length_b   1.000
_cell.length_c   1.000
_cell.angle_alpha   90.00
_cell.angle_beta   90.00
_cell.angle_gamma   90.00
#
_symmetry.space_group_name_H-M   'P 1'
#
loop_
_entity.id
_entity.type
_entity.pdbx_description
1 polymer ?
#
loop_
_entity_poly.entity_id
_entity_poly.type
_entity_poly.pdbx_seq_one_letter_code
_entity_poly.pdbx_strand_id
1 'polypeptide(L)'
;MKKDNACPVLYRLTPHDPAGHRYRITLTIDTPSPDGQRLSLPAWIPGSYLIRDFSRQIESVTAHAGSRRVIVDKIDNHTWQVAPTDGPLRVEYVVYAWDLSVRGAHLDETHGFFNGTSVFLRVHGQDHLPCLVDLAPPRGIDGWKVYTSLPEAAGQRGAARRHGFGLYQAPDYDALIDHPVEMGTPQVARFTSHGAEHELVFTGVAPNLDLARIATDVKKICDTQIEFFEPRTKRAPFLDSSNRYVFMTMITGDGYGGLEHRASTALMTARKDLPVLGQQGQGEGYRGFLGLVSHEYFHTWNVKRIKPQAFAPYHLEQPDLTRLLWVFEGFTSYYDDLLLLRSGVITQTEYLRLLAKTITSVARTPGRAKQSVAESSFDAWTRYYKQDENSPNALVSYYTKGALVALGLDLLIRRESANAHSLDDVMRLLWDRYGRDFYQGKPQGLAEDALPGLIREATGVDTRRFIARHAYGTADVPLAELLADQGITLSWKTAMNIPTLDVRPRKQGDTVMLATVLEGGAGHKGGLSAGDVLVALDGLRVESPAGLDMLLSQYLPGDRVTVHVFRRDELRAFRVKLNAPEALDCVLTV
;
A
#
# COMPACT_ATOMS: atom_id res chain seq x y z
N MET A 1 25.37 6.95 -32.09
CA MET A 1 24.09 7.60 -31.85
C MET A 1 24.35 9.01 -31.37
N LYS A 2 23.92 10.04 -32.14
CA LYS A 2 23.97 11.44 -31.67
C LYS A 2 23.12 11.53 -30.40
N LYS A 3 23.68 12.00 -29.28
CA LYS A 3 22.89 12.47 -28.14
C LYS A 3 22.02 13.60 -28.69
N ASP A 4 20.73 13.37 -28.82
CA ASP A 4 19.78 14.46 -29.02
C ASP A 4 19.94 15.41 -27.83
N ASN A 5 20.34 16.67 -28.12
CA ASN A 5 20.41 17.74 -27.15
C ASN A 5 18.97 18.23 -26.80
N ALA A 6 18.08 17.29 -26.47
CA ALA A 6 16.75 17.66 -26.02
C ALA A 6 16.85 18.34 -24.65
N CYS A 7 16.30 19.53 -24.54
CA CYS A 7 16.25 20.26 -23.26
C CYS A 7 15.37 19.50 -22.27
N PRO A 8 15.80 19.38 -21.01
CA PRO A 8 15.01 18.71 -19.99
C PRO A 8 13.71 19.49 -19.70
N VAL A 9 12.66 18.76 -19.31
CA VAL A 9 11.44 19.40 -18.76
C VAL A 9 11.76 19.91 -17.36
N LEU A 10 11.50 21.21 -17.11
CA LEU A 10 11.84 21.84 -15.85
C LEU A 10 10.58 22.14 -15.03
N TYR A 11 10.53 21.61 -13.82
CA TYR A 11 9.54 21.93 -12.80
C TYR A 11 10.19 22.74 -11.68
N ARG A 12 9.52 23.80 -11.25
CA ARG A 12 9.84 24.50 -10.00
C ARG A 12 8.66 24.41 -9.06
N LEU A 13 8.85 23.79 -7.89
CA LEU A 13 7.83 23.65 -6.86
C LEU A 13 8.19 24.51 -5.65
N THR A 14 7.22 25.27 -5.19
CA THR A 14 7.35 26.15 -4.02
C THR A 14 6.20 25.87 -3.05
N PRO A 15 6.47 25.63 -1.76
CA PRO A 15 5.47 25.74 -0.70
C PRO A 15 5.07 27.22 -0.58
N HIS A 16 4.06 27.62 -1.38
CA HIS A 16 3.74 29.02 -1.59
C HIS A 16 2.94 29.64 -0.45
N ASP A 17 2.01 28.85 0.07
CA ASP A 17 1.10 29.24 1.15
C ASP A 17 0.91 28.03 2.07
N PRO A 18 1.84 27.79 3.03
CA PRO A 18 1.73 26.65 3.94
C PRO A 18 0.46 26.66 4.79
N ALA A 19 0.07 27.81 5.34
CA ALA A 19 -1.14 27.95 6.13
C ALA A 19 -2.44 27.73 5.32
N GLY A 20 -2.40 28.04 4.02
CA GLY A 20 -3.49 27.77 3.07
C GLY A 20 -3.31 26.46 2.29
N HIS A 21 -2.31 25.65 2.62
CA HIS A 21 -2.06 24.31 2.05
C HIS A 21 -1.82 24.32 0.53
N ARG A 22 -1.03 25.30 0.00
CA ARG A 22 -0.86 25.47 -1.44
C ARG A 22 0.58 25.36 -1.90
N TYR A 23 0.83 24.41 -2.79
CA TYR A 23 2.01 24.38 -3.62
C TYR A 23 1.77 25.19 -4.89
N ARG A 24 2.75 26.01 -5.28
CA ARG A 24 2.82 26.62 -6.62
C ARG A 24 3.86 25.89 -7.43
N ILE A 25 3.46 25.47 -8.64
CA ILE A 25 4.35 24.80 -9.57
C ILE A 25 4.47 25.66 -10.84
N THR A 26 5.70 25.81 -11.30
CA THR A 26 6.01 26.41 -12.61
C THR A 26 6.66 25.32 -13.45
N LEU A 27 6.01 24.94 -14.55
CA LEU A 27 6.51 24.01 -15.55
C LEU A 27 7.03 24.81 -16.74
N THR A 28 8.27 24.54 -17.15
CA THR A 28 8.90 25.14 -18.33
C THR A 28 9.19 24.04 -19.36
N ILE A 29 8.75 24.26 -20.60
CA ILE A 29 8.91 23.37 -21.74
C ILE A 29 9.58 24.19 -22.85
N ASP A 30 10.86 23.89 -23.13
CA ASP A 30 11.64 24.67 -24.08
C ASP A 30 11.17 24.50 -25.54
N THR A 31 10.71 23.29 -25.87
CA THR A 31 10.20 22.93 -27.19
C THR A 31 8.81 22.32 -27.08
N PRO A 32 7.75 23.13 -26.90
CA PRO A 32 6.40 22.60 -26.86
C PRO A 32 5.99 22.03 -28.24
N SER A 33 4.96 21.18 -28.25
CA SER A 33 4.41 20.64 -29.51
C SER A 33 3.91 21.78 -30.41
N PRO A 34 4.26 21.78 -31.72
CA PRO A 34 3.86 22.82 -32.67
C PRO A 34 2.34 22.93 -32.84
N ASP A 35 1.59 21.83 -32.62
CA ASP A 35 0.13 21.80 -32.71
C ASP A 35 -0.55 22.15 -31.37
N GLY A 36 0.21 22.64 -30.40
CA GLY A 36 -0.21 22.90 -29.03
C GLY A 36 0.16 21.76 -28.07
N GLN A 37 0.44 22.13 -26.82
CA GLN A 37 0.96 21.19 -25.83
C GLN A 37 -0.17 20.60 -24.99
N ARG A 38 -0.28 19.26 -25.00
CA ARG A 38 -1.14 18.52 -24.08
C ARG A 38 -0.40 18.25 -22.77
N LEU A 39 -1.10 18.51 -21.66
CA LEU A 39 -0.63 18.29 -20.29
C LEU A 39 -1.68 17.49 -19.54
N SER A 40 -1.28 16.53 -18.71
CA SER A 40 -2.23 15.83 -17.84
C SER A 40 -1.64 15.59 -16.44
N LEU A 41 -2.51 15.47 -15.43
CA LEU A 41 -2.12 14.95 -14.12
C LEU A 41 -2.58 13.50 -14.00
N PRO A 42 -1.77 12.58 -13.44
CA PRO A 42 -2.21 11.22 -13.20
C PRO A 42 -3.55 11.15 -12.46
N ALA A 43 -4.41 10.20 -12.82
CA ALA A 43 -5.67 9.97 -12.12
C ALA A 43 -5.50 9.05 -10.90
N TRP A 44 -4.41 8.31 -10.83
CA TRP A 44 -4.06 7.38 -9.75
C TRP A 44 -2.55 7.31 -9.53
N ILE A 45 -2.14 6.60 -8.49
CA ILE A 45 -0.73 6.36 -8.15
C ILE A 45 -0.44 4.87 -8.12
N PRO A 46 0.64 4.36 -8.77
CA PRO A 46 1.07 2.97 -8.65
C PRO A 46 1.22 2.53 -7.19
N GLY A 47 0.73 1.32 -6.88
CA GLY A 47 0.62 0.79 -5.51
C GLY A 47 -0.74 1.05 -4.85
N SER A 48 -1.58 1.93 -5.43
CA SER A 48 -2.92 2.21 -4.90
C SER A 48 -3.97 2.16 -6.01
N TYR A 49 -4.67 1.07 -6.09
CA TYR A 49 -5.59 0.69 -7.19
C TYR A 49 -6.96 1.39 -7.06
N LEU A 50 -6.93 2.72 -7.04
CA LEU A 50 -8.09 3.58 -6.95
C LEU A 50 -7.87 4.85 -7.80
N ILE A 51 -8.85 5.19 -8.63
CA ILE A 51 -8.90 6.49 -9.29
C ILE A 51 -9.16 7.55 -8.23
N ARG A 52 -8.22 8.47 -8.08
CA ARG A 52 -8.22 9.51 -7.02
C ARG A 52 -8.52 10.88 -7.56
N ASP A 53 -8.47 11.06 -8.89
CA ASP A 53 -8.72 12.35 -9.55
C ASP A 53 -7.89 13.49 -8.95
N PHE A 54 -6.57 13.32 -8.86
CA PHE A 54 -5.65 14.30 -8.25
C PHE A 54 -5.80 15.71 -8.87
N SER A 55 -6.23 15.78 -10.12
CA SER A 55 -6.50 17.04 -10.83
C SER A 55 -7.58 17.91 -10.17
N ARG A 56 -8.45 17.33 -9.32
CA ARG A 56 -9.43 18.10 -8.52
C ARG A 56 -8.77 19.08 -7.56
N GLN A 57 -7.51 18.84 -7.22
CA GLN A 57 -6.74 19.69 -6.30
C GLN A 57 -6.06 20.86 -7.03
N ILE A 58 -6.08 20.91 -8.36
CA ILE A 58 -5.54 22.05 -9.14
C ILE A 58 -6.57 23.18 -9.14
N GLU A 59 -6.23 24.30 -8.48
CA GLU A 59 -7.12 25.45 -8.36
C GLU A 59 -7.08 26.38 -9.60
N SER A 60 -5.92 26.47 -10.26
CA SER A 60 -5.74 27.34 -11.44
C SER A 60 -4.62 26.83 -12.33
N VAL A 61 -4.77 27.03 -13.63
CA VAL A 61 -3.72 26.78 -14.63
C VAL A 61 -3.62 27.98 -15.55
N THR A 62 -2.43 28.52 -15.74
CA THR A 62 -2.14 29.60 -16.69
C THR A 62 -0.91 29.29 -17.51
N ALA A 63 -0.87 29.73 -18.75
CA ALA A 63 0.26 29.50 -19.64
C ALA A 63 0.75 30.79 -20.29
N HIS A 64 2.06 30.89 -20.50
CA HIS A 64 2.73 32.05 -21.10
C HIS A 64 3.82 31.61 -22.07
N ALA A 65 3.92 32.28 -23.22
CA ALA A 65 5.05 32.22 -24.13
C ALA A 65 5.74 33.61 -24.10
N GLY A 66 6.89 33.66 -23.44
CA GLY A 66 7.50 34.94 -23.05
C GLY A 66 6.57 35.76 -22.12
N SER A 67 6.20 36.98 -22.50
CA SER A 67 5.23 37.80 -21.77
C SER A 67 3.78 37.62 -22.23
N ARG A 68 3.55 36.91 -23.33
CA ARG A 68 2.21 36.71 -23.90
C ARG A 68 1.49 35.56 -23.17
N ARG A 69 0.29 35.84 -22.67
CA ARG A 69 -0.60 34.81 -22.15
C ARG A 69 -1.11 33.92 -23.30
N VAL A 70 -1.10 32.60 -23.07
CA VAL A 70 -1.56 31.57 -24.01
C VAL A 70 -2.85 30.95 -23.51
N ILE A 71 -3.76 30.58 -24.40
CA ILE A 71 -5.01 29.92 -24.07
C ILE A 71 -4.70 28.52 -23.54
N VAL A 72 -5.36 28.15 -22.46
CA VAL A 72 -5.32 26.81 -21.85
C VAL A 72 -6.76 26.36 -21.63
N ASP A 73 -7.15 25.27 -22.28
CA ASP A 73 -8.47 24.68 -22.16
C ASP A 73 -8.36 23.35 -21.43
N LYS A 74 -9.21 23.14 -20.41
CA LYS A 74 -9.35 21.83 -19.77
C LYS A 74 -10.26 20.96 -20.65
N ILE A 75 -9.71 19.89 -21.23
CA ILE A 75 -10.40 19.08 -22.24
C ILE A 75 -11.05 17.80 -21.69
N ASP A 76 -10.63 17.36 -20.51
CA ASP A 76 -11.26 16.28 -19.73
C ASP A 76 -10.96 16.46 -18.21
N ASN A 77 -11.28 15.43 -17.39
CA ASN A 77 -11.14 15.51 -15.93
C ASN A 77 -9.71 15.84 -15.46
N HIS A 78 -8.70 15.43 -16.20
CA HIS A 78 -7.29 15.52 -15.77
C HIS A 78 -6.35 16.07 -16.85
N THR A 79 -6.85 16.53 -18.01
CA THR A 79 -6.04 16.96 -19.15
C THR A 79 -6.32 18.39 -19.56
N TRP A 80 -5.27 19.12 -19.88
CA TRP A 80 -5.29 20.48 -20.42
C TRP A 80 -4.62 20.52 -21.78
N GLN A 81 -5.21 21.30 -22.71
CA GLN A 81 -4.65 21.62 -24.01
C GLN A 81 -4.21 23.08 -24.01
N VAL A 82 -2.92 23.31 -24.21
CA VAL A 82 -2.36 24.64 -24.41
C VAL A 82 -2.30 24.93 -25.90
N ALA A 83 -2.74 26.13 -26.30
CA ALA A 83 -2.71 26.53 -27.71
C ALA A 83 -1.27 26.59 -28.27
N PRO A 84 -1.07 26.46 -29.59
CA PRO A 84 0.25 26.52 -30.23
C PRO A 84 1.05 27.78 -29.88
N THR A 85 2.36 27.63 -29.72
CA THR A 85 3.30 28.74 -29.41
C THR A 85 4.58 28.60 -30.21
N ASP A 86 5.13 29.76 -30.57
CA ASP A 86 6.46 29.89 -31.20
C ASP A 86 7.53 30.11 -30.10
N GLY A 87 8.07 29.02 -29.56
CA GLY A 87 9.14 29.06 -28.54
C GLY A 87 8.71 28.55 -27.17
N PRO A 88 9.55 28.73 -26.14
CA PRO A 88 9.37 28.13 -24.83
C PRO A 88 8.02 28.45 -24.18
N LEU A 89 7.42 27.45 -23.57
CA LEU A 89 6.16 27.53 -22.87
C LEU A 89 6.38 27.44 -21.35
N ARG A 90 5.79 28.39 -20.61
CA ARG A 90 5.76 28.41 -19.15
C ARG A 90 4.31 28.22 -18.67
N VAL A 91 4.08 27.17 -17.89
CA VAL A 91 2.77 26.87 -17.29
C VAL A 91 2.88 27.02 -15.78
N GLU A 92 2.00 27.82 -15.19
CA GLU A 92 1.92 28.00 -13.74
C GLU A 92 0.58 27.44 -13.24
N TYR A 93 0.64 26.69 -12.15
CA TYR A 93 -0.54 26.14 -11.51
C TYR A 93 -0.36 26.03 -10.00
N VAL A 94 -1.49 25.98 -9.30
CA VAL A 94 -1.56 25.86 -7.83
C VAL A 94 -2.25 24.56 -7.48
N VAL A 95 -1.63 23.79 -6.59
CA VAL A 95 -2.16 22.54 -6.05
C VAL A 95 -2.51 22.74 -4.59
N TYR A 96 -3.77 22.51 -4.23
CA TYR A 96 -4.24 22.43 -2.85
C TYR A 96 -3.83 21.09 -2.25
N ALA A 97 -3.07 21.10 -1.17
CA ALA A 97 -2.39 19.94 -0.60
C ALA A 97 -2.82 19.71 0.85
N TRP A 98 -3.99 19.11 1.04
CA TRP A 98 -4.54 18.78 2.37
C TRP A 98 -4.92 17.30 2.48
N ASP A 99 -4.18 16.43 1.82
CA ASP A 99 -4.33 14.98 1.93
C ASP A 99 -3.17 14.41 2.75
N LEU A 100 -3.39 14.25 4.07
CA LEU A 100 -2.44 13.61 4.98
C LEU A 100 -2.53 12.08 4.81
N SER A 101 -2.06 11.59 3.68
CA SER A 101 -1.94 10.16 3.39
C SER A 101 -0.62 9.87 2.68
N VAL A 102 -0.25 8.61 2.62
CA VAL A 102 0.92 8.16 1.85
C VAL A 102 0.74 8.31 0.33
N ARG A 103 -0.46 8.70 -0.16
CA ARG A 103 -0.88 8.63 -1.57
C ARG A 103 -1.08 9.98 -2.24
N GLY A 104 -1.21 11.04 -1.47
CA GLY A 104 -1.55 12.38 -1.94
C GLY A 104 -0.42 13.40 -1.79
N ALA A 105 -0.83 14.65 -1.54
CA ALA A 105 0.04 15.76 -1.18
C ALA A 105 -0.50 16.48 0.06
N HIS A 106 0.39 16.82 0.97
CA HIS A 106 0.09 17.56 2.20
C HIS A 106 1.05 18.73 2.39
N LEU A 107 0.53 19.84 2.90
CA LEU A 107 1.32 20.99 3.27
C LEU A 107 0.66 21.75 4.41
N ASP A 108 1.43 22.04 5.46
CA ASP A 108 1.10 23.01 6.51
C ASP A 108 2.36 23.73 6.98
N GLU A 109 2.29 24.51 8.05
CA GLU A 109 3.45 25.24 8.59
C GLU A 109 4.47 24.31 9.27
N THR A 110 4.17 23.05 9.49
CA THR A 110 5.04 22.08 10.18
C THR A 110 5.86 21.24 9.22
N HIS A 111 5.26 20.87 8.06
CA HIS A 111 5.94 20.08 7.03
C HIS A 111 5.19 20.13 5.68
N GLY A 112 5.86 19.64 4.66
CA GLY A 112 5.27 19.38 3.35
C GLY A 112 5.65 18.00 2.83
N PHE A 113 4.67 17.27 2.31
CA PHE A 113 4.86 15.98 1.65
C PHE A 113 4.13 15.96 0.31
N PHE A 114 4.70 15.32 -0.69
CA PHE A 114 3.99 15.05 -1.93
C PHE A 114 4.52 13.84 -2.68
N ASN A 115 3.60 13.16 -3.35
CA ASN A 115 3.91 12.24 -4.44
C ASN A 115 3.91 13.01 -5.76
N GLY A 116 4.82 12.69 -6.66
CA GLY A 116 4.92 13.37 -7.96
C GLY A 116 3.64 13.28 -8.79
N THR A 117 2.88 12.18 -8.67
CA THR A 117 1.56 11.99 -9.31
C THR A 117 0.52 13.02 -8.89
N SER A 118 0.68 13.65 -7.73
CA SER A 118 -0.28 14.64 -7.20
C SER A 118 0.08 16.07 -7.56
N VAL A 119 1.30 16.34 -8.08
CA VAL A 119 1.79 17.70 -8.27
C VAL A 119 2.43 17.98 -9.63
N PHE A 120 2.99 16.96 -10.33
CA PHE A 120 3.71 17.20 -11.58
C PHE A 120 2.85 16.84 -12.79
N LEU A 121 2.52 17.84 -13.62
CA LEU A 121 1.83 17.63 -14.89
C LEU A 121 2.75 16.87 -15.86
N ARG A 122 2.23 15.81 -16.47
CA ARG A 122 2.84 15.08 -17.57
C ARG A 122 2.84 15.94 -18.83
N VAL A 123 3.99 16.02 -19.50
CA VAL A 123 4.13 16.67 -20.80
C VAL A 123 4.03 15.61 -21.88
N HIS A 124 2.86 15.51 -22.53
CA HIS A 124 2.63 14.47 -23.54
C HIS A 124 3.63 14.61 -24.71
N GLY A 125 4.18 13.47 -25.13
CA GLY A 125 5.20 13.39 -26.17
C GLY A 125 6.64 13.66 -25.67
N GLN A 126 6.79 14.06 -24.40
CA GLN A 126 8.10 14.33 -23.77
C GLN A 126 8.33 13.49 -22.50
N ASP A 127 7.56 12.44 -22.29
CA ASP A 127 7.64 11.57 -21.12
C ASP A 127 9.01 10.92 -20.92
N HIS A 128 9.70 10.68 -22.02
CA HIS A 128 11.02 10.02 -22.08
C HIS A 128 12.18 11.01 -21.86
N LEU A 129 11.90 12.31 -21.77
CA LEU A 129 12.94 13.31 -21.57
C LEU A 129 13.33 13.44 -20.10
N PRO A 130 14.60 13.80 -19.82
CA PRO A 130 15.02 14.10 -18.47
C PRO A 130 14.16 15.21 -17.86
N CYS A 131 13.83 15.04 -16.58
CA CYS A 131 13.12 16.03 -15.78
C CYS A 131 14.06 16.66 -14.76
N LEU A 132 14.02 18.00 -14.64
CA LEU A 132 14.66 18.75 -13.57
C LEU A 132 13.59 19.28 -12.62
N VAL A 133 13.87 19.22 -11.32
CA VAL A 133 12.96 19.74 -10.29
C VAL A 133 13.70 20.69 -9.39
N ASP A 134 13.35 21.96 -9.45
CA ASP A 134 13.83 23.00 -8.53
C ASP A 134 12.87 23.09 -7.33
N LEU A 135 13.29 22.54 -6.19
CA LEU A 135 12.56 22.65 -4.93
C LEU A 135 12.97 23.91 -4.21
N ALA A 136 12.02 24.84 -4.03
CA ALA A 136 12.25 26.10 -3.33
C ALA A 136 11.78 26.01 -1.86
N PRO A 137 12.47 26.68 -0.91
CA PRO A 137 12.05 26.70 0.48
C PRO A 137 10.75 27.50 0.68
N PRO A 138 9.96 27.19 1.73
CA PRO A 138 8.82 28.02 2.12
C PRO A 138 9.30 29.40 2.57
N ARG A 139 8.50 30.44 2.31
CA ARG A 139 8.83 31.80 2.77
C ARG A 139 8.47 31.95 4.25
N GLY A 140 9.41 32.51 5.02
CA GLY A 140 9.17 32.85 6.45
C GLY A 140 9.16 31.63 7.39
N ILE A 141 9.53 30.45 6.92
CA ILE A 141 9.71 29.24 7.73
C ILE A 141 11.14 28.75 7.54
N ASP A 142 11.92 28.81 8.61
CA ASP A 142 13.33 28.43 8.57
C ASP A 142 13.54 26.98 9.03
N GLY A 143 14.71 26.42 8.67
CA GLY A 143 15.16 25.12 9.17
C GLY A 143 14.62 23.90 8.42
N TRP A 144 13.67 24.04 7.51
CA TRP A 144 13.21 22.93 6.69
C TRP A 144 14.32 22.36 5.83
N LYS A 145 14.30 21.06 5.67
CA LYS A 145 15.18 20.29 4.80
C LYS A 145 14.35 19.40 3.89
N VAL A 146 14.97 18.93 2.81
CA VAL A 146 14.37 18.05 1.81
C VAL A 146 14.86 16.61 2.02
N TYR A 147 13.92 15.68 2.09
CA TYR A 147 14.20 14.24 2.18
C TYR A 147 13.52 13.54 1.00
N THR A 148 14.32 12.95 0.16
CA THR A 148 13.88 12.23 -1.03
C THR A 148 15.00 11.29 -1.51
N SER A 149 14.62 10.23 -2.21
CA SER A 149 15.56 9.41 -2.97
C SER A 149 15.84 9.96 -4.39
N LEU A 150 15.14 11.04 -4.80
CA LEU A 150 15.40 11.68 -6.07
C LEU A 150 16.85 12.21 -6.10
N PRO A 151 17.66 11.85 -7.11
CA PRO A 151 19.05 12.30 -7.20
C PRO A 151 19.17 13.83 -7.32
N GLU A 152 20.16 14.40 -6.63
CA GLU A 152 20.56 15.78 -6.83
C GLU A 152 21.09 15.97 -8.26
N ALA A 153 20.81 17.11 -8.90
CA ALA A 153 21.28 17.42 -10.27
C ALA A 153 22.78 17.79 -10.29
N ALA A 154 23.62 16.85 -9.88
CA ALA A 154 25.06 17.06 -9.73
C ALA A 154 25.71 17.61 -11.02
N GLY A 155 26.56 18.62 -10.88
CA GLY A 155 27.22 19.29 -12.00
C GLY A 155 26.42 20.42 -12.64
N GLN A 156 25.15 20.60 -12.29
CA GLN A 156 24.34 21.72 -12.76
C GLN A 156 24.39 22.92 -11.81
N ARG A 157 24.30 24.12 -12.37
CA ARG A 157 24.20 25.37 -11.56
C ARG A 157 22.87 25.33 -10.78
N GLY A 158 22.94 25.46 -9.45
CA GLY A 158 21.76 25.38 -8.58
C GLY A 158 21.44 23.97 -8.12
N ALA A 159 22.29 22.97 -8.40
CA ALA A 159 22.14 21.62 -7.87
C ALA A 159 21.95 21.63 -6.35
N ALA A 160 20.97 20.91 -5.86
CA ALA A 160 20.75 20.75 -4.43
C ALA A 160 21.96 20.07 -3.77
N ARG A 161 22.26 20.47 -2.53
CA ARG A 161 23.06 19.64 -1.63
C ARG A 161 22.16 18.60 -0.97
N ARG A 162 22.74 17.56 -0.44
CA ARG A 162 21.97 16.57 0.33
C ARG A 162 21.11 17.26 1.41
N HIS A 163 19.82 16.94 1.41
CA HIS A 163 18.78 17.55 2.25
C HIS A 163 18.59 19.06 2.03
N GLY A 164 19.14 19.62 0.97
CA GLY A 164 18.99 21.04 0.61
C GLY A 164 17.88 21.26 -0.40
N PHE A 165 17.37 22.48 -0.43
CA PHE A 165 16.58 22.99 -1.55
C PHE A 165 17.48 23.26 -2.75
N GLY A 166 16.93 23.22 -3.97
CA GLY A 166 17.65 23.39 -5.23
C GLY A 166 17.23 22.36 -6.27
N LEU A 167 18.10 22.12 -7.27
CA LEU A 167 17.82 21.24 -8.41
C LEU A 167 18.09 19.78 -8.10
N TYR A 168 17.08 18.97 -8.37
CA TYR A 168 17.08 17.52 -8.45
C TYR A 168 16.81 17.06 -9.89
N GLN A 169 17.02 15.77 -10.20
CA GLN A 169 16.83 15.25 -11.55
C GLN A 169 16.24 13.85 -11.57
N ALA A 170 15.46 13.57 -12.62
CA ALA A 170 15.00 12.23 -12.97
C ALA A 170 15.30 11.97 -14.45
N PRO A 171 15.56 10.70 -14.88
CA PRO A 171 15.83 10.37 -16.28
C PRO A 171 14.61 10.55 -17.19
N ASP A 172 13.41 10.47 -16.64
CA ASP A 172 12.12 10.55 -17.34
C ASP A 172 10.97 10.89 -16.37
N TYR A 173 9.76 11.04 -16.89
CA TYR A 173 8.59 11.35 -16.09
C TYR A 173 8.16 10.19 -15.16
N ASP A 174 8.29 8.92 -15.58
CA ASP A 174 7.96 7.75 -14.75
C ASP A 174 8.86 7.69 -13.51
N ALA A 175 10.15 7.96 -13.69
CA ALA A 175 11.07 8.08 -12.57
C ALA A 175 10.75 9.29 -11.67
N LEU A 176 10.40 10.43 -12.26
CA LEU A 176 10.07 11.64 -11.49
C LEU A 176 8.92 11.39 -10.51
N ILE A 177 7.82 10.81 -10.97
CA ILE A 177 6.63 10.60 -10.16
C ILE A 177 6.77 9.48 -9.12
N ASP A 178 7.81 8.63 -9.26
CA ASP A 178 8.08 7.52 -8.34
C ASP A 178 9.14 7.86 -7.26
N HIS A 179 9.36 9.16 -7.03
CA HIS A 179 10.24 9.67 -5.97
C HIS A 179 9.49 10.74 -5.16
N PRO A 180 8.77 10.34 -4.09
CA PRO A 180 8.11 11.28 -3.20
C PRO A 180 9.13 12.17 -2.48
N VAL A 181 8.63 13.30 -1.98
CA VAL A 181 9.43 14.30 -1.28
C VAL A 181 8.78 14.64 0.05
N GLU A 182 9.55 14.58 1.12
CA GLU A 182 9.22 15.13 2.44
C GLU A 182 10.06 16.38 2.70
N MET A 183 9.44 17.44 3.20
CA MET A 183 10.09 18.70 3.56
C MET A 183 9.70 19.10 4.97
N GLY A 184 10.69 19.42 5.82
CA GLY A 184 10.42 19.78 7.20
C GLY A 184 11.63 19.58 8.10
N THR A 185 11.36 19.34 9.39
CA THR A 185 12.36 19.11 10.44
C THR A 185 12.15 17.74 11.12
N PRO A 186 12.13 16.61 10.37
CA PRO A 186 11.89 15.29 10.93
C PRO A 186 13.03 14.82 11.83
N GLN A 187 12.75 13.77 12.63
CA GLN A 187 13.78 12.97 13.28
C GLN A 187 14.35 11.97 12.27
N VAL A 188 15.68 11.83 12.21
CA VAL A 188 16.35 11.05 11.16
C VAL A 188 17.35 10.07 11.76
N ALA A 189 17.32 8.83 11.30
CA ALA A 189 18.38 7.85 11.53
C ALA A 189 18.88 7.31 10.18
N ARG A 190 20.12 6.80 10.17
CA ARG A 190 20.77 6.23 8.98
C ARG A 190 21.45 4.94 9.32
N PHE A 191 21.48 4.05 8.35
CA PHE A 191 22.27 2.82 8.40
C PHE A 191 22.72 2.41 7.01
N THR A 192 23.67 1.50 6.94
CA THR A 192 24.13 0.90 5.70
C THR A 192 23.82 -0.58 5.72
N SER A 193 23.19 -1.07 4.65
CA SER A 193 22.91 -2.47 4.39
C SER A 193 23.66 -2.90 3.12
N HIS A 194 24.58 -3.87 3.25
CA HIS A 194 25.42 -4.35 2.15
C HIS A 194 26.04 -3.23 1.28
N GLY A 195 26.52 -2.18 1.92
CA GLY A 195 27.13 -1.02 1.24
C GLY A 195 26.14 0.00 0.68
N ALA A 196 24.84 -0.28 0.70
CA ALA A 196 23.79 0.65 0.27
C ALA A 196 23.27 1.48 1.45
N GLU A 197 23.15 2.78 1.24
CA GLU A 197 22.68 3.71 2.27
C GLU A 197 21.15 3.67 2.42
N HIS A 198 20.69 3.66 3.67
CA HIS A 198 19.28 3.74 4.03
C HIS A 198 19.05 4.87 5.04
N GLU A 199 17.96 5.60 4.86
CA GLU A 199 17.58 6.72 5.69
C GLU A 199 16.15 6.54 6.21
N LEU A 200 15.99 6.67 7.53
CA LEU A 200 14.70 6.64 8.22
C LEU A 200 14.33 8.08 8.58
N VAL A 201 13.22 8.56 8.08
CA VAL A 201 12.73 9.93 8.24
C VAL A 201 11.38 9.87 8.94
N PHE A 202 11.30 10.41 10.16
CA PHE A 202 10.10 10.39 10.99
C PHE A 202 9.57 11.82 11.17
N THR A 203 8.45 12.11 10.52
CA THR A 203 7.73 13.40 10.61
C THR A 203 6.59 13.30 11.60
N GLY A 204 6.43 14.32 12.42
CA GLY A 204 5.49 14.35 13.53
C GLY A 204 6.15 14.13 14.90
N VAL A 205 5.46 14.54 15.95
CA VAL A 205 6.00 14.49 17.33
C VAL A 205 5.92 13.09 17.91
N ALA A 206 7.06 12.52 18.28
CA ALA A 206 7.17 11.29 19.07
C ALA A 206 8.22 11.52 20.17
N PRO A 207 7.78 11.84 21.39
CA PRO A 207 8.69 12.04 22.51
C PRO A 207 9.49 10.77 22.83
N ASN A 208 10.80 10.92 23.03
CA ASN A 208 11.70 9.81 23.37
C ASN A 208 11.64 8.62 22.40
N LEU A 209 11.44 8.88 21.10
CA LEU A 209 11.46 7.84 20.08
C LEU A 209 12.80 7.11 20.07
N ASP A 210 12.79 5.78 20.16
CA ASP A 210 13.99 4.95 20.09
C ASP A 210 14.42 4.68 18.64
N LEU A 211 14.96 5.73 18.01
CA LEU A 211 15.45 5.65 16.62
C LEU A 211 16.58 4.64 16.43
N ALA A 212 17.41 4.44 17.44
CA ALA A 212 18.54 3.51 17.35
C ALA A 212 18.05 2.07 17.26
N ARG A 213 17.03 1.74 18.04
CA ARG A 213 16.37 0.44 17.99
C ARG A 213 15.69 0.21 16.64
N ILE A 214 14.93 1.20 16.16
CA ILE A 214 14.26 1.11 14.86
C ILE A 214 15.31 0.89 13.75
N ALA A 215 16.39 1.68 13.73
CA ALA A 215 17.45 1.54 12.73
C ALA A 215 18.11 0.16 12.77
N THR A 216 18.30 -0.41 13.96
CA THR A 216 18.86 -1.75 14.14
C THR A 216 17.94 -2.83 13.58
N ASP A 217 16.64 -2.77 13.90
CA ASP A 217 15.67 -3.77 13.47
C ASP A 217 15.38 -3.66 11.96
N VAL A 218 15.20 -2.45 11.44
CA VAL A 218 14.99 -2.22 9.99
C VAL A 218 16.22 -2.64 9.18
N LYS A 219 17.45 -2.40 9.71
CA LYS A 219 18.66 -2.89 9.04
C LYS A 219 18.65 -4.41 8.86
N LYS A 220 18.27 -5.18 9.91
CA LYS A 220 18.16 -6.64 9.79
C LYS A 220 17.18 -7.08 8.73
N ILE A 221 16.02 -6.39 8.63
CA ILE A 221 15.02 -6.65 7.60
C ILE A 221 15.61 -6.39 6.21
N CYS A 222 16.26 -5.25 6.00
CA CYS A 222 16.87 -4.89 4.72
C CYS A 222 18.00 -5.86 4.33
N ASP A 223 18.89 -6.20 5.26
CA ASP A 223 19.97 -7.18 5.02
C ASP A 223 19.37 -8.51 4.56
N THR A 224 18.36 -9.01 5.23
CA THR A 224 17.71 -10.29 4.93
C THR A 224 17.02 -10.28 3.57
N GLN A 225 16.32 -9.19 3.23
CA GLN A 225 15.61 -9.10 1.94
C GLN A 225 16.57 -8.93 0.76
N ILE A 226 17.65 -8.17 0.93
CA ILE A 226 18.70 -8.06 -0.10
C ILE A 226 19.35 -9.43 -0.32
N GLU A 227 19.72 -10.15 0.73
CA GLU A 227 20.31 -11.50 0.63
C GLU A 227 19.32 -12.52 0.06
N PHE A 228 18.02 -12.36 0.30
CA PHE A 228 16.98 -13.21 -0.25
C PHE A 228 16.96 -13.20 -1.78
N PHE A 229 16.97 -12.00 -2.39
CA PHE A 229 16.93 -11.84 -3.84
C PHE A 229 18.32 -11.91 -4.49
N GLU A 230 19.35 -11.40 -3.83
CA GLU A 230 20.71 -11.30 -4.33
C GLU A 230 21.73 -12.00 -3.39
N PRO A 231 21.62 -13.33 -3.20
CA PRO A 231 22.44 -14.04 -2.22
C PRO A 231 23.95 -14.01 -2.54
N ARG A 232 24.33 -13.76 -3.80
CA ARG A 232 25.73 -13.72 -4.23
C ARG A 232 26.28 -12.30 -4.25
N THR A 233 25.58 -11.39 -4.89
CA THR A 233 26.02 -10.00 -5.11
C THR A 233 25.73 -9.11 -3.94
N LYS A 234 24.66 -9.41 -3.17
CA LYS A 234 24.11 -8.61 -2.08
C LYS A 234 23.85 -7.15 -2.51
N ARG A 235 23.56 -6.96 -3.79
CA ARG A 235 23.31 -5.63 -4.35
C ARG A 235 21.87 -5.23 -4.11
N ALA A 236 21.66 -4.08 -3.45
CA ALA A 236 20.35 -3.50 -3.27
C ALA A 236 19.75 -3.05 -4.62
N PRO A 237 18.47 -3.34 -4.92
CA PRO A 237 17.87 -3.11 -6.24
C PRO A 237 17.75 -1.64 -6.58
N PHE A 238 17.46 -0.78 -5.61
CA PHE A 238 17.26 0.66 -5.82
C PHE A 238 18.51 1.42 -6.29
N LEU A 239 19.69 0.78 -6.26
CA LEU A 239 20.94 1.34 -6.80
C LEU A 239 20.95 1.49 -8.33
N ASP A 240 19.90 1.03 -9.01
CA ASP A 240 19.65 1.31 -10.43
C ASP A 240 19.02 2.70 -10.65
N SER A 241 18.45 3.30 -9.63
CA SER A 241 17.65 4.53 -9.70
C SER A 241 18.12 5.63 -8.74
N SER A 242 18.74 5.26 -7.62
CA SER A 242 19.19 6.20 -6.57
C SER A 242 20.41 5.64 -5.83
N ASN A 243 21.15 6.50 -5.16
CA ASN A 243 22.28 6.11 -4.30
C ASN A 243 21.85 5.80 -2.85
N ARG A 244 20.56 5.93 -2.53
CA ARG A 244 20.00 5.71 -1.19
C ARG A 244 18.54 5.25 -1.25
N TYR A 245 18.10 4.59 -0.18
CA TYR A 245 16.68 4.29 0.07
C TYR A 245 16.15 5.15 1.23
N VAL A 246 14.96 5.71 1.09
CA VAL A 246 14.37 6.59 2.11
C VAL A 246 13.03 6.03 2.60
N PHE A 247 12.93 5.73 3.90
CA PHE A 247 11.69 5.43 4.57
C PHE A 247 11.10 6.73 5.12
N MET A 248 10.03 7.26 4.53
CA MET A 248 9.35 8.48 4.95
C MET A 248 8.14 8.10 5.80
N THR A 249 8.26 8.27 7.12
CA THR A 249 7.23 7.84 8.07
C THR A 249 6.53 9.04 8.70
N MET A 250 5.22 9.18 8.43
CA MET A 250 4.36 10.14 9.12
C MET A 250 3.79 9.51 10.40
N ILE A 251 4.00 10.17 11.54
CA ILE A 251 3.50 9.76 12.84
C ILE A 251 2.18 10.47 13.13
N THR A 252 1.12 9.71 13.35
CA THR A 252 -0.22 10.23 13.65
C THR A 252 -0.77 9.66 14.97
N GLY A 253 -2.02 10.00 15.31
CA GLY A 253 -2.71 9.43 16.49
C GLY A 253 -3.09 7.97 16.30
N ASP A 254 -3.55 7.59 15.11
CA ASP A 254 -4.16 6.28 14.80
C ASP A 254 -3.94 5.81 13.35
N GLY A 255 -3.07 6.49 12.58
CA GLY A 255 -2.81 6.16 11.18
C GLY A 255 -2.05 4.84 10.99
N TYR A 256 -2.32 4.16 9.88
CA TYR A 256 -1.58 2.99 9.40
C TYR A 256 -1.69 2.90 7.88
N GLY A 257 -0.58 2.66 7.21
CA GLY A 257 -0.53 2.43 5.78
C GLY A 257 0.86 2.64 5.20
N GLY A 258 1.09 2.10 4.02
CA GLY A 258 2.31 2.26 3.25
C GLY A 258 2.00 2.49 1.78
N LEU A 259 3.01 2.95 1.06
CA LEU A 259 3.05 3.04 -0.38
C LEU A 259 4.49 2.91 -0.85
N GLU A 260 4.71 1.90 -1.65
CA GLU A 260 6.01 1.54 -2.19
C GLU A 260 6.42 2.43 -3.36
N HIS A 261 7.72 2.72 -3.42
CA HIS A 261 8.39 3.41 -4.53
C HIS A 261 9.69 2.68 -4.91
N ARG A 262 10.26 3.01 -6.09
CA ARG A 262 11.44 2.29 -6.60
C ARG A 262 12.71 2.43 -5.74
N ALA A 263 12.83 3.50 -4.95
CA ALA A 263 13.98 3.78 -4.09
C ALA A 263 13.58 4.42 -2.76
N SER A 264 12.31 4.33 -2.38
CA SER A 264 11.77 4.84 -1.12
C SER A 264 10.43 4.19 -0.80
N THR A 265 9.90 4.48 0.37
CA THR A 265 8.50 4.20 0.72
C THR A 265 7.94 5.33 1.58
N ALA A 266 6.66 5.63 1.39
CA ALA A 266 5.90 6.49 2.29
C ALA A 266 5.12 5.61 3.28
N LEU A 267 5.27 5.86 4.57
CA LEU A 267 4.66 5.10 5.66
C LEU A 267 3.84 6.03 6.55
N MET A 268 2.81 5.48 7.15
CA MET A 268 2.04 6.11 8.22
C MET A 268 1.87 5.14 9.37
N THR A 269 2.11 5.59 10.60
CA THR A 269 1.99 4.77 11.80
C THR A 269 1.44 5.57 12.98
N ALA A 270 0.75 4.87 13.88
CA ALA A 270 0.31 5.48 15.11
C ALA A 270 1.48 5.66 16.09
N ARG A 271 1.52 6.81 16.77
CA ARG A 271 2.58 7.14 17.75
C ARG A 271 2.77 6.07 18.82
N LYS A 272 1.67 5.47 19.29
CA LYS A 272 1.68 4.41 20.31
C LYS A 272 2.34 3.10 19.85
N ASP A 273 2.49 2.92 18.53
CA ASP A 273 3.05 1.70 17.93
C ASP A 273 4.56 1.79 17.73
N LEU A 274 5.16 2.94 18.05
CA LEU A 274 6.60 3.16 17.96
C LEU A 274 7.30 2.92 19.31
N PRO A 275 8.56 2.43 19.32
CA PRO A 275 9.29 2.15 20.54
C PRO A 275 9.75 3.43 21.22
N VAL A 276 9.74 3.43 22.56
CA VAL A 276 10.17 4.54 23.41
C VAL A 276 11.47 4.15 24.12
N LEU A 277 12.41 5.08 24.22
CA LEU A 277 13.69 4.88 24.91
C LEU A 277 13.50 4.29 26.32
N GLY A 278 14.25 3.25 26.63
CA GLY A 278 14.21 2.57 27.91
C GLY A 278 13.07 1.56 28.09
N GLN A 279 12.12 1.46 27.16
CA GLN A 279 11.10 0.43 27.18
C GLN A 279 11.64 -0.90 26.65
N GLN A 280 11.44 -1.97 27.43
CA GLN A 280 11.83 -3.33 27.05
C GLN A 280 10.68 -4.06 26.34
N GLY A 281 11.04 -5.07 25.55
CA GLY A 281 10.07 -5.92 24.84
C GLY A 281 9.58 -5.33 23.52
N GLN A 282 8.80 -6.13 22.79
CA GLN A 282 8.26 -5.77 21.47
C GLN A 282 6.74 -5.91 21.52
N GLY A 283 6.04 -4.78 21.60
CA GLY A 283 4.58 -4.73 21.58
C GLY A 283 4.01 -5.13 20.20
N GLU A 284 2.72 -5.50 20.16
CA GLU A 284 2.04 -5.83 18.90
C GLU A 284 2.06 -4.68 17.89
N GLY A 285 1.89 -3.43 18.35
CA GLY A 285 1.94 -2.25 17.50
C GLY A 285 3.29 -2.09 16.81
N TYR A 286 4.39 -2.25 17.54
CA TYR A 286 5.73 -2.16 16.95
C TYR A 286 6.03 -3.31 15.99
N ARG A 287 5.57 -4.53 16.28
CA ARG A 287 5.63 -5.63 15.29
C ARG A 287 4.85 -5.32 14.03
N GLY A 288 3.66 -4.73 14.17
CA GLY A 288 2.85 -4.28 13.04
C GLY A 288 3.58 -3.23 12.18
N PHE A 289 4.26 -2.27 12.82
CA PHE A 289 5.09 -1.29 12.12
C PHE A 289 6.26 -1.97 11.38
N LEU A 290 6.97 -2.90 12.01
CA LEU A 290 8.06 -3.64 11.35
C LEU A 290 7.55 -4.53 10.21
N GLY A 291 6.36 -5.12 10.34
CA GLY A 291 5.67 -5.84 9.26
C GLY A 291 5.38 -4.93 8.08
N LEU A 292 4.87 -3.72 8.32
CA LEU A 292 4.66 -2.70 7.29
C LEU A 292 5.98 -2.31 6.59
N VAL A 293 7.04 -2.04 7.35
CA VAL A 293 8.37 -1.76 6.79
C VAL A 293 8.86 -2.91 5.93
N SER A 294 8.69 -4.16 6.38
CA SER A 294 9.09 -5.35 5.63
C SER A 294 8.29 -5.50 4.33
N HIS A 295 6.98 -5.28 4.38
CA HIS A 295 6.07 -5.31 3.23
C HIS A 295 6.48 -4.29 2.16
N GLU A 296 6.58 -3.03 2.54
CA GLU A 296 6.91 -1.94 1.62
C GLU A 296 8.32 -2.05 1.06
N TYR A 297 9.28 -2.54 1.85
CA TYR A 297 10.64 -2.75 1.34
C TYR A 297 10.71 -3.93 0.36
N PHE A 298 9.93 -5.00 0.58
CA PHE A 298 9.82 -6.15 -0.34
C PHE A 298 9.28 -5.72 -1.71
N HIS A 299 8.39 -4.76 -1.75
CA HIS A 299 7.88 -4.17 -2.99
C HIS A 299 8.96 -3.53 -3.85
N THR A 300 10.13 -3.20 -3.32
CA THR A 300 11.26 -2.71 -4.12
C THR A 300 11.62 -3.73 -5.23
N TRP A 301 11.43 -5.02 -4.97
CA TRP A 301 11.53 -6.10 -5.97
C TRP A 301 10.16 -6.45 -6.56
N ASN A 302 9.23 -6.90 -5.73
CA ASN A 302 7.91 -7.42 -6.11
C ASN A 302 6.85 -6.35 -5.94
N VAL A 303 6.76 -5.54 -6.81
CA VAL A 303 5.97 -4.87 -7.83
C VAL A 303 6.71 -3.69 -8.48
N LYS A 304 7.74 -3.16 -7.85
CA LYS A 304 8.42 -1.99 -8.46
C LYS A 304 9.34 -2.38 -9.62
N ARG A 305 9.77 -3.65 -9.68
CA ARG A 305 10.60 -4.18 -10.76
C ARG A 305 10.04 -5.46 -11.38
N ILE A 306 9.64 -6.44 -10.58
CA ILE A 306 8.82 -7.57 -11.04
C ILE A 306 7.38 -7.05 -11.06
N LYS A 307 6.79 -6.84 -12.24
CA LYS A 307 5.46 -6.25 -12.43
C LYS A 307 4.55 -7.16 -13.24
N PRO A 308 3.22 -7.08 -13.09
CA PRO A 308 2.31 -7.63 -14.10
C PRO A 308 2.50 -6.92 -15.44
N GLN A 309 2.25 -7.61 -16.53
CA GLN A 309 2.38 -7.05 -17.88
C GLN A 309 1.52 -5.78 -18.07
N ALA A 310 0.36 -5.72 -17.44
CA ALA A 310 -0.51 -4.55 -17.47
C ALA A 310 0.11 -3.29 -16.86
N PHE A 311 1.17 -3.42 -16.02
CA PHE A 311 1.86 -2.29 -15.36
C PHE A 311 3.18 -1.91 -16.04
N ALA A 312 3.44 -2.43 -17.23
CA ALA A 312 4.69 -2.19 -17.96
C ALA A 312 4.44 -1.79 -19.41
N PRO A 313 4.17 -0.49 -19.70
CA PRO A 313 4.11 0.68 -18.81
C PRO A 313 2.78 0.87 -18.08
N TYR A 314 2.72 1.78 -17.11
CA TYR A 314 1.48 2.24 -16.49
C TYR A 314 0.68 3.18 -17.41
N HIS A 315 -0.67 3.03 -17.39
CA HIS A 315 -1.62 3.98 -17.99
C HIS A 315 -2.23 4.85 -16.89
N LEU A 316 -1.61 5.99 -16.60
CA LEU A 316 -1.92 6.80 -15.41
C LEU A 316 -3.26 7.55 -15.48
N GLU A 317 -3.95 7.52 -16.61
CA GLU A 317 -5.24 8.17 -16.85
C GLU A 317 -6.45 7.24 -16.61
N GLN A 318 -6.22 5.92 -16.51
CA GLN A 318 -7.27 4.89 -16.38
C GLN A 318 -6.78 3.72 -15.54
N PRO A 319 -7.68 2.85 -15.05
CA PRO A 319 -7.29 1.63 -14.36
C PRO A 319 -6.49 0.68 -15.24
N ASP A 320 -5.37 0.16 -14.71
CA ASP A 320 -4.64 -0.96 -15.30
C ASP A 320 -5.11 -2.26 -14.65
N LEU A 321 -5.88 -3.06 -15.38
CA LEU A 321 -6.52 -4.25 -14.86
C LEU A 321 -5.60 -5.47 -14.96
N THR A 322 -5.47 -6.22 -13.86
CA THR A 322 -4.73 -7.48 -13.80
C THR A 322 -5.40 -8.45 -12.81
N ARG A 323 -5.31 -9.74 -13.08
CA ARG A 323 -5.73 -10.80 -12.15
C ARG A 323 -4.61 -11.23 -11.21
N LEU A 324 -3.44 -10.56 -11.25
CA LEU A 324 -2.23 -11.01 -10.56
C LEU A 324 -1.91 -10.21 -9.28
N LEU A 325 -2.77 -9.30 -8.78
CA LEU A 325 -2.45 -8.59 -7.52
C LEU A 325 -2.24 -9.56 -6.35
N TRP A 326 -2.88 -10.72 -6.34
CA TRP A 326 -2.63 -11.77 -5.35
C TRP A 326 -1.19 -12.31 -5.39
N VAL A 327 -0.48 -12.19 -6.53
CA VAL A 327 0.96 -12.51 -6.64
C VAL A 327 1.80 -11.36 -6.11
N PHE A 328 1.43 -10.11 -6.44
CA PHE A 328 2.24 -8.95 -6.09
C PHE A 328 1.99 -8.47 -4.67
N GLU A 329 0.77 -8.54 -4.18
CA GLU A 329 0.39 -8.17 -2.82
C GLU A 329 0.33 -9.38 -1.88
N GLY A 330 -0.26 -10.48 -2.36
CA GLY A 330 -0.39 -11.69 -1.55
C GLY A 330 0.96 -12.36 -1.25
N PHE A 331 1.86 -12.47 -2.23
CA PHE A 331 3.23 -12.97 -1.98
C PHE A 331 3.97 -12.03 -1.06
N THR A 332 3.88 -10.72 -1.27
CA THR A 332 4.48 -9.73 -0.38
C THR A 332 3.95 -9.88 1.05
N SER A 333 2.64 -10.05 1.22
CA SER A 333 2.01 -10.30 2.53
C SER A 333 2.33 -11.68 3.15
N TYR A 334 2.82 -12.62 2.37
CA TYR A 334 3.39 -13.87 2.88
C TYR A 334 4.83 -13.69 3.35
N TYR A 335 5.62 -12.98 2.55
CA TYR A 335 7.04 -12.79 2.84
C TYR A 335 7.31 -11.72 3.88
N ASP A 336 6.45 -10.72 4.06
CA ASP A 336 6.69 -9.63 5.02
C ASP A 336 6.93 -10.16 6.44
N ASP A 337 6.01 -10.95 6.97
CA ASP A 337 6.13 -11.58 8.30
C ASP A 337 7.17 -12.73 8.32
N LEU A 338 7.27 -13.52 7.25
CA LEU A 338 8.25 -14.60 7.16
C LEU A 338 9.69 -14.05 7.19
N LEU A 339 9.93 -12.91 6.56
CA LEU A 339 11.25 -12.27 6.55
C LEU A 339 11.55 -11.55 7.87
N LEU A 340 10.54 -11.13 8.65
CA LEU A 340 10.75 -10.74 10.05
C LEU A 340 11.28 -11.91 10.89
N LEU A 341 10.72 -13.11 10.69
CA LEU A 341 11.23 -14.31 11.36
C LEU A 341 12.65 -14.65 10.92
N ARG A 342 12.90 -14.67 9.60
CA ARG A 342 14.22 -15.00 9.04
C ARG A 342 15.31 -14.00 9.44
N SER A 343 14.96 -12.74 9.63
CA SER A 343 15.88 -11.70 10.09
C SER A 343 16.14 -11.73 11.61
N GLY A 344 15.42 -12.59 12.34
CA GLY A 344 15.50 -12.68 13.80
C GLY A 344 14.90 -11.49 14.54
N VAL A 345 14.08 -10.68 13.85
CA VAL A 345 13.38 -9.54 14.46
C VAL A 345 12.19 -10.02 15.28
N ILE A 346 11.54 -11.11 14.86
CA ILE A 346 10.49 -11.79 15.62
C ILE A 346 10.85 -13.26 15.86
N THR A 347 10.24 -13.86 16.87
CA THR A 347 10.38 -15.29 17.20
C THR A 347 9.42 -16.16 16.38
N GLN A 348 9.69 -17.47 16.31
CA GLN A 348 8.79 -18.45 15.67
C GLN A 348 7.38 -18.42 16.28
N THR A 349 7.27 -18.29 17.60
CA THR A 349 5.98 -18.20 18.28
C THR A 349 5.20 -16.96 17.86
N GLU A 350 5.87 -15.83 17.68
CA GLU A 350 5.24 -14.59 17.21
C GLU A 350 4.81 -14.71 15.73
N TYR A 351 5.63 -15.29 14.89
CA TYR A 351 5.26 -15.57 13.49
C TYR A 351 4.02 -16.47 13.40
N LEU A 352 3.97 -17.56 14.16
CA LEU A 352 2.80 -18.45 14.17
C LEU A 352 1.53 -17.74 14.66
N ARG A 353 1.65 -16.79 15.60
CA ARG A 353 0.51 -15.96 16.03
C ARG A 353 0.03 -15.02 14.90
N LEU A 354 0.94 -14.39 14.17
CA LEU A 354 0.59 -13.54 13.02
C LEU A 354 -0.08 -14.37 11.93
N LEU A 355 0.48 -15.53 11.59
CA LEU A 355 -0.09 -16.45 10.62
C LEU A 355 -1.49 -16.94 11.05
N ALA A 356 -1.66 -17.33 12.31
CA ALA A 356 -2.97 -17.75 12.86
C ALA A 356 -4.00 -16.61 12.77
N LYS A 357 -3.60 -15.37 13.00
CA LYS A 357 -4.45 -14.18 12.85
C LYS A 357 -4.89 -13.99 11.39
N THR A 358 -3.99 -14.17 10.44
CA THR A 358 -4.30 -14.09 8.99
C THR A 358 -5.26 -15.20 8.57
N ILE A 359 -5.03 -16.44 8.99
CA ILE A 359 -5.93 -17.57 8.73
C ILE A 359 -7.32 -17.31 9.33
N THR A 360 -7.40 -16.84 10.58
CA THR A 360 -8.64 -16.44 11.26
C THR A 360 -9.39 -15.36 10.48
N SER A 361 -8.69 -14.32 10.05
CA SER A 361 -9.28 -13.21 9.29
C SER A 361 -9.95 -13.69 8.00
N VAL A 362 -9.28 -14.56 7.26
CA VAL A 362 -9.83 -15.16 6.02
C VAL A 362 -11.01 -16.07 6.34
N ALA A 363 -10.89 -16.95 7.34
CA ALA A 363 -11.96 -17.86 7.73
C ALA A 363 -13.26 -17.14 8.12
N ARG A 364 -13.14 -16.01 8.82
CA ARG A 364 -14.27 -15.16 9.28
C ARG A 364 -14.89 -14.30 8.17
N THR A 365 -14.44 -14.42 6.93
CA THR A 365 -14.94 -13.63 5.79
C THR A 365 -15.72 -14.53 4.83
N PRO A 366 -17.08 -14.53 4.86
CA PRO A 366 -17.92 -15.39 4.00
C PRO A 366 -17.67 -15.18 2.50
N GLY A 367 -17.31 -13.95 2.10
CA GLY A 367 -16.99 -13.60 0.71
C GLY A 367 -15.88 -14.45 0.09
N ARG A 368 -15.00 -15.09 0.91
CA ARG A 368 -13.95 -16.00 0.42
C ARG A 368 -14.49 -17.18 -0.38
N ALA A 369 -15.74 -17.58 -0.12
CA ALA A 369 -16.40 -18.68 -0.84
C ALA A 369 -17.10 -18.22 -2.13
N LYS A 370 -17.22 -16.90 -2.35
CA LYS A 370 -17.92 -16.30 -3.48
C LYS A 370 -17.00 -15.68 -4.52
N GLN A 371 -15.86 -15.14 -4.09
CA GLN A 371 -14.91 -14.46 -4.96
C GLN A 371 -13.54 -15.12 -4.84
N SER A 372 -12.90 -15.38 -5.97
CA SER A 372 -11.51 -15.84 -6.04
C SER A 372 -10.52 -14.68 -5.81
N VAL A 373 -9.27 -14.96 -5.46
CA VAL A 373 -8.24 -13.90 -5.32
C VAL A 373 -7.87 -13.29 -6.66
N ALA A 374 -7.99 -14.02 -7.77
CA ALA A 374 -7.80 -13.50 -9.11
C ALA A 374 -8.92 -12.52 -9.52
N GLU A 375 -10.19 -12.83 -9.20
CA GLU A 375 -11.31 -11.89 -9.39
C GLU A 375 -11.17 -10.66 -8.48
N SER A 376 -10.80 -10.85 -7.21
CA SER A 376 -10.55 -9.77 -6.28
C SER A 376 -9.43 -8.83 -6.75
N SER A 377 -8.39 -9.39 -7.36
CA SER A 377 -7.30 -8.63 -7.99
C SER A 377 -7.81 -7.78 -9.16
N PHE A 378 -8.61 -8.38 -10.05
CA PHE A 378 -9.15 -7.68 -11.22
C PHE A 378 -10.13 -6.57 -10.83
N ASP A 379 -10.99 -6.85 -9.86
CA ASP A 379 -12.01 -5.92 -9.35
C ASP A 379 -11.49 -4.94 -8.28
N ALA A 380 -10.18 -4.90 -8.01
CA ALA A 380 -9.60 -4.06 -6.97
C ALA A 380 -10.09 -2.62 -7.03
N TRP A 381 -10.09 -2.02 -8.21
CA TRP A 381 -10.42 -0.63 -8.50
C TRP A 381 -11.84 -0.20 -8.14
N THR A 382 -12.78 -1.11 -8.25
CA THR A 382 -14.22 -0.81 -8.11
C THR A 382 -14.85 -1.45 -6.89
N ARG A 383 -14.23 -2.51 -6.34
CA ARG A 383 -14.78 -3.26 -5.21
C ARG A 383 -13.87 -3.24 -3.99
N TYR A 384 -12.62 -3.72 -4.08
CA TYR A 384 -11.77 -3.85 -2.90
C TYR A 384 -11.35 -2.49 -2.31
N TYR A 385 -11.07 -1.49 -3.14
CA TYR A 385 -10.77 -0.12 -2.70
C TYR A 385 -12.02 0.74 -2.43
N LYS A 386 -13.22 0.25 -2.73
CA LYS A 386 -14.50 0.92 -2.47
C LYS A 386 -15.44 0.02 -1.68
N GLN A 387 -14.95 -0.47 -0.54
CA GLN A 387 -15.72 -1.38 0.31
C GLN A 387 -16.93 -0.70 0.92
N ASP A 388 -17.99 -1.50 1.11
CA ASP A 388 -19.26 -1.15 1.72
C ASP A 388 -19.61 -2.13 2.86
N GLU A 389 -20.82 -2.00 3.41
CA GLU A 389 -21.33 -2.84 4.48
C GLU A 389 -21.50 -4.31 4.08
N ASN A 390 -21.67 -4.60 2.77
CA ASN A 390 -21.82 -5.95 2.25
C ASN A 390 -20.48 -6.61 1.85
N SER A 391 -19.41 -5.86 1.82
CA SER A 391 -18.09 -6.34 1.37
C SER A 391 -17.64 -7.62 2.09
N PRO A 392 -17.82 -7.81 3.41
CA PRO A 392 -17.47 -9.05 4.08
C PRO A 392 -18.24 -10.27 3.56
N ASN A 393 -19.45 -10.09 3.02
CA ASN A 393 -20.28 -11.17 2.46
C ASN A 393 -19.94 -11.50 0.99
N ALA A 394 -19.27 -10.60 0.29
CA ALA A 394 -19.12 -10.65 -1.17
C ALA A 394 -17.68 -10.66 -1.66
N LEU A 395 -16.74 -10.15 -0.87
CA LEU A 395 -15.34 -9.93 -1.26
C LEU A 395 -14.39 -10.80 -0.47
N VAL A 396 -13.23 -11.07 -1.08
CA VAL A 396 -12.07 -11.63 -0.40
C VAL A 396 -10.86 -10.70 -0.57
N SER A 397 -9.99 -10.64 0.42
CA SER A 397 -8.74 -9.90 0.30
C SER A 397 -7.71 -10.69 -0.52
N TYR A 398 -7.25 -10.14 -1.63
CA TYR A 398 -6.13 -10.69 -2.38
C TYR A 398 -4.79 -10.54 -1.63
N TYR A 399 -4.70 -9.68 -0.60
CA TYR A 399 -3.58 -9.63 0.34
C TYR A 399 -3.59 -10.85 1.26
N THR A 400 -4.58 -10.98 2.12
CA THR A 400 -4.59 -12.01 3.18
C THR A 400 -4.86 -13.41 2.64
N LYS A 401 -5.89 -13.61 1.79
CA LYS A 401 -6.10 -14.92 1.15
C LYS A 401 -5.01 -15.21 0.12
N GLY A 402 -4.47 -14.19 -0.55
CA GLY A 402 -3.30 -14.32 -1.43
C GLY A 402 -2.06 -14.78 -0.68
N ALA A 403 -1.82 -14.27 0.53
CA ALA A 403 -0.74 -14.77 1.40
C ALA A 403 -0.91 -16.24 1.78
N LEU A 404 -2.16 -16.69 2.04
CA LEU A 404 -2.43 -18.11 2.30
C LEU A 404 -2.25 -18.99 1.05
N VAL A 405 -2.54 -18.47 -0.15
CA VAL A 405 -2.24 -19.16 -1.41
C VAL A 405 -0.72 -19.26 -1.61
N ALA A 406 0.03 -18.19 -1.32
CA ALA A 406 1.50 -18.20 -1.38
C ALA A 406 2.10 -19.20 -0.39
N LEU A 407 1.64 -19.21 0.87
CA LEU A 407 2.02 -20.21 1.87
C LEU A 407 1.71 -21.63 1.38
N GLY A 408 0.51 -21.86 0.84
CA GLY A 408 0.13 -23.16 0.30
C GLY A 408 1.00 -23.60 -0.87
N LEU A 409 1.39 -22.68 -1.76
CA LEU A 409 2.34 -22.94 -2.85
C LEU A 409 3.73 -23.30 -2.30
N ASP A 410 4.24 -22.55 -1.33
CA ASP A 410 5.54 -22.82 -0.71
C ASP A 410 5.57 -24.22 -0.07
N LEU A 411 4.55 -24.55 0.72
CA LEU A 411 4.43 -25.84 1.39
C LEU A 411 4.23 -27.00 0.38
N LEU A 412 3.45 -26.80 -0.68
CA LEU A 412 3.27 -27.77 -1.74
C LEU A 412 4.59 -28.03 -2.50
N ILE A 413 5.31 -26.98 -2.86
CA ILE A 413 6.61 -27.11 -3.53
C ILE A 413 7.59 -27.87 -2.64
N ARG A 414 7.68 -27.56 -1.37
CA ARG A 414 8.51 -28.26 -0.39
C ARG A 414 8.17 -29.74 -0.30
N ARG A 415 6.88 -30.07 -0.21
CA ARG A 415 6.40 -31.44 -0.14
C ARG A 415 6.77 -32.23 -1.40
N GLU A 416 6.41 -31.72 -2.57
CA GLU A 416 6.63 -32.43 -3.85
C GLU A 416 8.11 -32.53 -4.25
N SER A 417 8.95 -31.63 -3.76
CA SER A 417 10.41 -31.64 -4.00
C SER A 417 11.22 -32.24 -2.84
N ALA A 418 10.57 -32.84 -1.83
CA ALA A 418 11.24 -33.31 -0.62
C ALA A 418 12.13 -32.25 0.04
N ASN A 419 11.65 -31.02 0.12
CA ASN A 419 12.33 -29.80 0.62
C ASN A 419 13.55 -29.35 -0.20
N ALA A 420 13.75 -29.87 -1.42
CA ALA A 420 14.84 -29.39 -2.29
C ALA A 420 14.57 -27.97 -2.83
N HIS A 421 13.32 -27.60 -2.99
CA HIS A 421 12.87 -26.31 -3.52
C HIS A 421 11.76 -25.70 -2.66
N SER A 422 11.57 -24.40 -2.85
CA SER A 422 10.57 -23.58 -2.17
C SER A 422 10.07 -22.46 -3.07
N LEU A 423 9.12 -21.64 -2.59
CA LEU A 423 8.67 -20.46 -3.30
C LEU A 423 9.80 -19.41 -3.45
N ASP A 424 10.86 -19.46 -2.63
CA ASP A 424 12.04 -18.60 -2.75
C ASP A 424 12.73 -18.76 -4.13
N ASP A 425 12.80 -19.99 -4.66
CA ASP A 425 13.41 -20.26 -5.97
C ASP A 425 12.59 -19.61 -7.09
N VAL A 426 11.28 -19.60 -6.95
CA VAL A 426 10.38 -18.93 -7.88
C VAL A 426 10.58 -17.41 -7.84
N MET A 427 10.66 -16.82 -6.64
CA MET A 427 10.89 -15.37 -6.49
C MET A 427 12.23 -14.95 -7.09
N ARG A 428 13.28 -15.74 -6.91
CA ARG A 428 14.60 -15.48 -7.52
C ARG A 428 14.57 -15.61 -9.05
N LEU A 429 13.83 -16.61 -9.59
CA LEU A 429 13.64 -16.72 -11.05
C LEU A 429 12.88 -15.52 -11.60
N LEU A 430 11.83 -15.06 -10.92
CA LEU A 430 11.08 -13.85 -11.31
C LEU A 430 11.98 -12.62 -11.29
N TRP A 431 12.81 -12.49 -10.26
CA TRP A 431 13.79 -11.42 -10.15
C TRP A 431 14.80 -11.43 -11.30
N ASP A 432 15.40 -12.58 -11.59
CA ASP A 432 16.38 -12.73 -12.66
C ASP A 432 15.79 -12.44 -14.04
N ARG A 433 14.53 -12.81 -14.27
CA ARG A 433 13.89 -12.69 -15.59
C ARG A 433 13.21 -11.34 -15.84
N TYR A 434 12.52 -10.80 -14.83
CA TYR A 434 11.66 -9.64 -15.00
C TYR A 434 12.14 -8.42 -14.22
N GLY A 435 12.88 -8.60 -13.11
CA GLY A 435 13.16 -7.53 -12.16
C GLY A 435 14.51 -6.87 -12.30
N ARG A 436 15.60 -7.66 -12.34
CA ARG A 436 16.98 -7.16 -12.17
C ARG A 436 17.35 -6.03 -13.12
N ASP A 437 16.96 -6.13 -14.38
CA ASP A 437 17.31 -5.17 -15.43
C ASP A 437 16.11 -4.34 -15.92
N PHE A 438 15.01 -4.31 -15.16
CA PHE A 438 13.76 -3.67 -15.56
C PHE A 438 13.96 -2.21 -16.01
N TYR A 439 14.71 -1.42 -15.26
CA TYR A 439 14.99 -0.01 -15.59
C TYR A 439 16.25 0.18 -16.45
N GLN A 440 17.00 -0.89 -16.77
CA GLN A 440 18.23 -0.83 -17.55
C GLN A 440 18.09 -1.46 -18.94
N GLY A 441 17.01 -2.19 -19.21
CA GLY A 441 16.75 -2.92 -20.43
C GLY A 441 15.39 -2.58 -21.04
N LYS A 442 14.80 -3.55 -21.76
CA LYS A 442 13.42 -3.46 -22.19
C LYS A 442 12.53 -3.92 -21.04
N PRO A 443 11.72 -3.06 -20.45
CA PRO A 443 10.82 -3.44 -19.37
C PRO A 443 9.85 -4.52 -19.87
N GLN A 444 9.81 -5.66 -19.16
CA GLN A 444 8.90 -6.76 -19.44
C GLN A 444 8.13 -7.12 -18.18
N GLY A 445 6.80 -7.16 -18.26
CA GLY A 445 5.96 -7.60 -17.17
C GLY A 445 5.61 -9.09 -17.25
N LEU A 446 5.18 -9.65 -16.11
CA LEU A 446 4.69 -11.01 -15.98
C LEU A 446 3.33 -11.14 -16.67
N ALA A 447 3.20 -12.06 -17.62
CA ALA A 447 1.94 -12.35 -18.28
C ALA A 447 0.97 -13.07 -17.32
N GLU A 448 -0.34 -12.89 -17.53
CA GLU A 448 -1.41 -13.37 -16.65
C GLU A 448 -1.40 -14.89 -16.40
N ASP A 449 -0.93 -15.68 -17.35
CA ASP A 449 -0.91 -17.14 -17.34
C ASP A 449 0.49 -17.76 -17.15
N ALA A 450 1.52 -16.93 -16.98
CA ALA A 450 2.90 -17.40 -16.99
C ALA A 450 3.33 -18.11 -15.68
N LEU A 451 2.72 -17.77 -14.54
CA LEU A 451 3.17 -18.19 -13.22
C LEU A 451 3.31 -19.72 -13.05
N PRO A 452 2.34 -20.57 -13.46
CA PRO A 452 2.49 -22.02 -13.31
C PRO A 452 3.68 -22.60 -14.06
N GLY A 453 3.97 -22.07 -15.26
CA GLY A 453 5.13 -22.45 -16.06
C GLY A 453 6.45 -22.09 -15.39
N LEU A 454 6.53 -20.89 -14.82
CA LEU A 454 7.69 -20.39 -14.09
C LEU A 454 7.94 -21.15 -12.80
N ILE A 455 6.90 -21.52 -12.06
CA ILE A 455 7.04 -22.38 -10.88
C ILE A 455 7.61 -23.74 -11.28
N ARG A 456 7.09 -24.36 -12.34
CA ARG A 456 7.61 -25.65 -12.83
C ARG A 456 9.06 -25.55 -13.31
N GLU A 457 9.42 -24.45 -13.95
CA GLU A 457 10.81 -24.20 -14.39
C GLU A 457 11.77 -24.07 -13.18
N ALA A 458 11.35 -23.31 -12.15
CA ALA A 458 12.18 -23.06 -10.97
C ALA A 458 12.32 -24.28 -10.06
N THR A 459 11.29 -25.14 -9.99
CA THR A 459 11.17 -26.14 -8.93
C THR A 459 10.89 -27.58 -9.42
N GLY A 460 10.56 -27.75 -10.69
CA GLY A 460 10.09 -29.02 -11.24
C GLY A 460 8.64 -29.40 -10.89
N VAL A 461 7.97 -28.65 -10.01
CA VAL A 461 6.65 -28.97 -9.47
C VAL A 461 5.53 -28.39 -10.35
N ASP A 462 4.51 -29.20 -10.65
CA ASP A 462 3.34 -28.77 -11.39
C ASP A 462 2.25 -28.24 -10.45
N THR A 463 2.07 -26.92 -10.43
CA THR A 463 1.12 -26.24 -9.56
C THR A 463 -0.16 -25.79 -10.26
N ARG A 464 -0.38 -26.13 -11.53
CA ARG A 464 -1.55 -25.68 -12.33
C ARG A 464 -2.88 -25.98 -11.65
N ARG A 465 -3.07 -27.21 -11.16
CA ARG A 465 -4.30 -27.63 -10.46
C ARG A 465 -4.50 -26.86 -9.15
N PHE A 466 -3.43 -26.63 -8.40
CA PHE A 466 -3.48 -25.87 -7.15
C PHE A 466 -3.88 -24.42 -7.41
N ILE A 467 -3.23 -23.74 -8.35
CA ILE A 467 -3.51 -22.36 -8.73
C ILE A 467 -4.94 -22.22 -9.27
N ALA A 468 -5.37 -23.12 -10.17
CA ALA A 468 -6.73 -23.11 -10.70
C ALA A 468 -7.79 -23.24 -9.59
N ARG A 469 -7.54 -24.04 -8.56
CA ARG A 469 -8.50 -24.29 -7.47
C ARG A 469 -8.52 -23.19 -6.41
N HIS A 470 -7.35 -22.65 -6.03
CA HIS A 470 -7.18 -21.80 -4.86
C HIS A 470 -6.94 -20.31 -5.19
N ALA A 471 -6.47 -20.00 -6.40
CA ALA A 471 -6.28 -18.62 -6.84
C ALA A 471 -7.36 -18.18 -7.84
N TYR A 472 -7.70 -19.00 -8.81
CA TYR A 472 -8.78 -18.73 -9.79
C TYR A 472 -10.13 -19.31 -9.36
N GLY A 473 -10.15 -20.32 -8.52
CA GLY A 473 -11.33 -20.81 -7.81
C GLY A 473 -11.44 -20.22 -6.40
N THR A 474 -12.52 -20.56 -5.71
CA THR A 474 -12.83 -20.05 -4.37
C THR A 474 -12.45 -21.01 -3.24
N ALA A 475 -11.97 -22.23 -3.56
CA ALA A 475 -11.63 -23.23 -2.56
C ALA A 475 -10.56 -22.73 -1.58
N ASP A 476 -10.76 -22.99 -0.29
CA ASP A 476 -9.76 -22.70 0.72
C ASP A 476 -8.52 -23.60 0.55
N VAL A 477 -7.34 -23.04 0.85
CA VAL A 477 -6.08 -23.78 0.81
C VAL A 477 -6.09 -24.86 1.91
N PRO A 478 -5.65 -26.12 1.65
CA PRO A 478 -5.66 -27.21 2.63
C PRO A 478 -4.52 -27.05 3.65
N LEU A 479 -4.51 -25.94 4.40
CA LEU A 479 -3.41 -25.57 5.29
C LEU A 479 -3.19 -26.57 6.42
N ALA A 480 -4.25 -27.19 6.95
CA ALA A 480 -4.11 -28.18 8.03
C ALA A 480 -3.23 -29.38 7.59
N GLU A 481 -3.44 -29.87 6.36
CA GLU A 481 -2.65 -30.96 5.79
C GLU A 481 -1.21 -30.51 5.49
N LEU A 482 -1.07 -29.38 4.81
CA LEU A 482 0.24 -28.87 4.39
C LEU A 482 1.14 -28.45 5.56
N LEU A 483 0.57 -27.88 6.62
CA LEU A 483 1.30 -27.51 7.83
C LEU A 483 1.71 -28.73 8.68
N ALA A 484 0.90 -29.78 8.67
CA ALA A 484 1.24 -31.02 9.37
C ALA A 484 2.54 -31.65 8.85
N ASP A 485 2.85 -31.52 7.55
CA ASP A 485 4.12 -31.97 6.96
C ASP A 485 5.33 -31.22 7.52
N GLN A 486 5.11 -30.05 8.12
CA GLN A 486 6.13 -29.22 8.79
C GLN A 486 6.09 -29.36 10.32
N GLY A 487 5.34 -30.33 10.86
CA GLY A 487 5.19 -30.53 12.29
C GLY A 487 4.31 -29.48 12.99
N ILE A 488 3.49 -28.72 12.23
CA ILE A 488 2.60 -27.70 12.77
C ILE A 488 1.17 -28.21 12.72
N THR A 489 0.52 -28.26 13.89
CA THR A 489 -0.89 -28.63 14.02
C THR A 489 -1.78 -27.40 13.95
N LEU A 490 -2.74 -27.38 13.02
CA LEU A 490 -3.78 -26.36 12.91
C LEU A 490 -5.06 -26.88 13.57
N SER A 491 -5.57 -26.13 14.52
CA SER A 491 -6.86 -26.39 15.17
C SER A 491 -7.74 -25.15 15.18
N TRP A 492 -9.04 -25.35 15.38
CA TRP A 492 -10.03 -24.28 15.41
C TRP A 492 -10.67 -24.19 16.79
N LYS A 493 -10.88 -22.96 17.26
CA LYS A 493 -11.64 -22.68 18.49
C LYS A 493 -12.67 -21.58 18.24
N THR A 494 -13.64 -21.48 19.12
CA THR A 494 -14.56 -20.33 19.20
C THR A 494 -13.87 -19.19 19.93
N ALA A 495 -14.06 -17.94 19.47
CA ALA A 495 -13.53 -16.76 20.17
C ALA A 495 -14.11 -16.64 21.58
N MET A 496 -15.43 -16.77 21.66
CA MET A 496 -16.21 -16.83 22.90
C MET A 496 -17.27 -17.91 22.74
N ASN A 497 -17.52 -18.67 23.80
CA ASN A 497 -18.55 -19.71 23.79
C ASN A 497 -19.92 -19.12 24.17
N ILE A 498 -20.36 -18.10 23.41
CA ILE A 498 -21.65 -17.41 23.55
C ILE A 498 -22.42 -17.49 22.23
N PRO A 499 -23.77 -17.50 22.26
CA PRO A 499 -24.56 -17.46 21.04
C PRO A 499 -24.35 -16.14 20.28
N THR A 500 -24.61 -16.15 18.98
CA THR A 500 -24.33 -15.02 18.11
C THR A 500 -25.56 -14.53 17.34
N LEU A 501 -25.60 -13.23 17.07
CA LEU A 501 -26.49 -12.61 16.10
C LEU A 501 -25.92 -12.66 14.67
N ASP A 502 -24.68 -13.06 14.47
CA ASP A 502 -23.93 -13.03 13.20
C ASP A 502 -23.92 -11.62 12.57
N VAL A 503 -23.57 -10.64 13.39
CA VAL A 503 -23.43 -9.25 13.02
C VAL A 503 -22.05 -8.71 13.43
N ARG A 504 -21.62 -7.62 12.81
CA ARG A 504 -20.42 -6.88 13.22
C ARG A 504 -20.86 -5.52 13.78
N PRO A 505 -21.02 -5.40 15.11
CA PRO A 505 -21.37 -4.13 15.73
C PRO A 505 -20.16 -3.21 15.78
N ARG A 506 -20.39 -1.90 15.63
CA ARG A 506 -19.38 -0.84 15.78
C ARG A 506 -19.91 0.28 16.64
N LYS A 507 -19.11 0.78 17.57
CA LYS A 507 -19.44 1.99 18.33
C LYS A 507 -19.31 3.21 17.42
N GLN A 508 -20.33 4.06 17.41
CA GLN A 508 -20.36 5.32 16.68
C GLN A 508 -20.91 6.41 17.61
N GLY A 509 -20.01 7.26 18.13
CA GLY A 509 -20.38 8.16 19.23
C GLY A 509 -20.86 7.36 20.45
N ASP A 510 -22.07 7.68 20.92
CA ASP A 510 -22.72 7.00 22.05
C ASP A 510 -23.65 5.85 21.62
N THR A 511 -23.66 5.50 20.34
CA THR A 511 -24.53 4.44 19.80
C THR A 511 -23.74 3.23 19.32
N VAL A 512 -24.42 2.11 19.20
CA VAL A 512 -23.90 0.87 18.60
C VAL A 512 -24.61 0.64 17.28
N MET A 513 -23.90 0.73 16.18
CA MET A 513 -24.42 0.50 14.84
C MET A 513 -24.00 -0.88 14.33
N LEU A 514 -24.88 -1.57 13.61
CA LEU A 514 -24.55 -2.78 12.88
C LEU A 514 -23.77 -2.40 11.60
N ALA A 515 -22.47 -2.53 11.62
CA ALA A 515 -21.64 -2.22 10.46
C ALA A 515 -21.80 -3.26 9.33
N THR A 516 -22.05 -4.53 9.71
CA THR A 516 -22.30 -5.65 8.78
C THR A 516 -23.29 -6.60 9.40
N VAL A 517 -24.18 -7.14 8.59
CA VAL A 517 -25.02 -8.32 8.91
C VAL A 517 -24.58 -9.45 7.99
N LEU A 518 -24.13 -10.57 8.58
CA LEU A 518 -23.59 -11.69 7.80
C LEU A 518 -24.72 -12.44 7.11
N GLU A 519 -24.55 -12.69 5.81
CA GLU A 519 -25.52 -13.38 4.98
C GLU A 519 -25.78 -14.80 5.47
N GLY A 520 -27.05 -15.17 5.57
CA GLY A 520 -27.44 -16.47 6.10
C GLY A 520 -27.34 -16.62 7.61
N GLY A 521 -26.82 -15.62 8.32
CA GLY A 521 -26.69 -15.58 9.77
C GLY A 521 -28.02 -15.33 10.51
N ALA A 522 -27.96 -15.35 11.84
CA ALA A 522 -29.13 -15.15 12.72
C ALA A 522 -29.78 -13.78 12.50
N GLY A 523 -28.98 -12.71 12.49
CA GLY A 523 -29.46 -11.34 12.26
C GLY A 523 -30.09 -11.16 10.89
N HIS A 524 -29.46 -11.70 9.83
CA HIS A 524 -30.01 -11.67 8.47
C HIS A 524 -31.39 -12.37 8.40
N LYS A 525 -31.49 -13.60 8.93
CA LYS A 525 -32.76 -14.34 8.98
C LYS A 525 -33.82 -13.65 9.86
N GLY A 526 -33.40 -12.92 10.86
CA GLY A 526 -34.26 -12.14 11.76
C GLY A 526 -34.70 -10.79 11.19
N GLY A 527 -34.14 -10.34 10.06
CA GLY A 527 -34.49 -9.09 9.41
C GLY A 527 -33.67 -7.85 9.83
N LEU A 528 -32.55 -8.05 10.56
CA LEU A 528 -31.59 -6.98 10.86
C LEU A 528 -30.88 -6.55 9.58
N SER A 529 -30.48 -5.29 9.53
CA SER A 529 -29.76 -4.70 8.38
C SER A 529 -28.53 -3.94 8.85
N ALA A 530 -27.54 -3.84 7.99
CA ALA A 530 -26.44 -2.90 8.21
C ALA A 530 -26.99 -1.46 8.27
N GLY A 531 -26.38 -0.64 9.13
CA GLY A 531 -26.87 0.71 9.44
C GLY A 531 -27.93 0.77 10.54
N ASP A 532 -28.50 -0.37 10.98
CA ASP A 532 -29.38 -0.38 12.15
C ASP A 532 -28.60 0.08 13.40
N VAL A 533 -29.17 1.02 14.14
CA VAL A 533 -28.64 1.44 15.44
C VAL A 533 -29.25 0.56 16.52
N LEU A 534 -28.42 -0.28 17.12
CA LEU A 534 -28.83 -1.25 18.13
C LEU A 534 -29.17 -0.54 19.44
N VAL A 535 -30.39 -0.73 19.95
CA VAL A 535 -30.90 -0.08 21.15
C VAL A 535 -30.94 -1.04 22.31
N ALA A 536 -31.61 -2.19 22.14
CA ALA A 536 -31.84 -3.12 23.23
C ALA A 536 -31.96 -4.56 22.73
N LEU A 537 -31.62 -5.50 23.63
CA LEU A 537 -31.85 -6.94 23.49
C LEU A 537 -32.83 -7.34 24.62
N ASP A 538 -34.02 -7.85 24.25
CA ASP A 538 -35.11 -8.19 25.19
C ASP A 538 -35.39 -7.08 26.21
N GLY A 539 -35.36 -5.81 25.77
CA GLY A 539 -35.60 -4.63 26.61
C GLY A 539 -34.38 -4.17 27.40
N LEU A 540 -33.27 -4.88 27.39
CA LEU A 540 -32.01 -4.49 28.04
C LEU A 540 -31.16 -3.65 27.10
N ARG A 541 -30.74 -2.48 27.57
CA ARG A 541 -29.96 -1.51 26.79
C ARG A 541 -28.62 -2.09 26.35
N VAL A 542 -28.26 -1.83 25.08
CA VAL A 542 -26.94 -2.14 24.51
C VAL A 542 -26.11 -0.86 24.38
N GLU A 543 -25.03 -0.72 25.15
CA GLU A 543 -24.21 0.50 25.21
C GLU A 543 -22.90 0.39 24.42
N SER A 544 -22.47 -0.83 24.14
CA SER A 544 -21.22 -1.10 23.44
C SER A 544 -21.26 -2.49 22.78
N PRO A 545 -20.37 -2.76 21.81
CA PRO A 545 -20.18 -4.12 21.29
C PRO A 545 -19.91 -5.16 22.40
N ALA A 546 -19.03 -4.85 23.35
CA ALA A 546 -18.78 -5.73 24.50
C ALA A 546 -19.99 -5.90 25.42
N GLY A 547 -20.84 -4.87 25.56
CA GLY A 547 -22.12 -4.94 26.26
C GLY A 547 -23.11 -5.89 25.58
N LEU A 548 -23.12 -5.91 24.23
CA LEU A 548 -23.91 -6.90 23.48
C LEU A 548 -23.44 -8.33 23.77
N ASP A 549 -22.12 -8.58 23.72
CA ASP A 549 -21.55 -9.89 24.03
C ASP A 549 -21.89 -10.33 25.47
N MET A 550 -21.84 -9.41 26.42
CA MET A 550 -22.23 -9.70 27.82
C MET A 550 -23.72 -10.09 27.94
N LEU A 551 -24.60 -9.39 27.22
CA LEU A 551 -26.02 -9.76 27.20
C LEU A 551 -26.23 -11.11 26.53
N LEU A 552 -25.62 -11.36 25.39
CA LEU A 552 -25.71 -12.62 24.66
C LEU A 552 -25.20 -13.81 25.49
N SER A 553 -24.24 -13.59 26.39
CA SER A 553 -23.74 -14.65 27.30
C SER A 553 -24.78 -15.19 28.28
N GLN A 554 -25.92 -14.52 28.43
CA GLN A 554 -27.04 -14.96 29.27
C GLN A 554 -28.01 -15.92 28.55
N TYR A 555 -27.81 -16.14 27.24
CA TYR A 555 -28.70 -16.96 26.40
C TYR A 555 -28.00 -18.24 25.96
N LEU A 556 -28.80 -19.14 25.40
CA LEU A 556 -28.33 -20.39 24.78
C LEU A 556 -28.50 -20.32 23.25
N PRO A 557 -27.69 -21.06 22.48
CA PRO A 557 -27.93 -21.23 21.05
C PRO A 557 -29.33 -21.79 20.80
N GLY A 558 -30.08 -21.14 19.90
CA GLY A 558 -31.46 -21.50 19.60
C GLY A 558 -32.52 -20.64 20.32
N ASP A 559 -32.14 -19.90 21.35
CA ASP A 559 -33.05 -18.95 22.01
C ASP A 559 -33.52 -17.87 21.02
N ARG A 560 -34.73 -17.37 21.27
CA ARG A 560 -35.34 -16.30 20.50
C ARG A 560 -35.35 -15.01 21.31
N VAL A 561 -34.68 -14.02 20.80
CA VAL A 561 -34.57 -12.68 21.43
C VAL A 561 -35.27 -11.63 20.59
N THR A 562 -35.73 -10.58 21.26
CA THR A 562 -36.26 -9.37 20.59
C THR A 562 -35.15 -8.32 20.52
N VAL A 563 -34.74 -7.99 19.32
CA VAL A 563 -33.72 -6.96 19.06
C VAL A 563 -34.41 -5.68 18.66
N HIS A 564 -34.23 -4.62 19.45
CA HIS A 564 -34.74 -3.29 19.16
C HIS A 564 -33.67 -2.45 18.51
N VAL A 565 -34.01 -1.84 17.39
CA VAL A 565 -33.08 -0.99 16.60
C VAL A 565 -33.80 0.29 16.15
N PHE A 566 -33.03 1.34 15.91
CA PHE A 566 -33.46 2.42 15.03
C PHE A 566 -32.99 2.13 13.60
N ARG A 567 -33.96 2.12 12.68
CA ARG A 567 -33.72 2.06 11.23
C ARG A 567 -34.31 3.30 10.59
N ARG A 568 -33.48 4.20 10.06
CA ARG A 568 -33.90 5.51 9.50
C ARG A 568 -34.79 6.31 10.48
N ASP A 569 -34.34 6.38 11.73
CA ASP A 569 -35.04 7.04 12.86
C ASP A 569 -36.38 6.42 13.29
N GLU A 570 -36.73 5.24 12.74
CA GLU A 570 -37.90 4.48 13.14
C GLU A 570 -37.52 3.36 14.10
N LEU A 571 -38.12 3.35 15.29
CA LEU A 571 -37.93 2.24 16.23
C LEU A 571 -38.59 0.97 15.67
N ARG A 572 -37.79 -0.09 15.54
CA ARG A 572 -38.24 -1.40 15.07
C ARG A 572 -37.82 -2.48 16.06
N ALA A 573 -38.63 -3.56 16.11
CA ALA A 573 -38.36 -4.73 16.90
C ALA A 573 -38.33 -5.96 16.00
N PHE A 574 -37.23 -6.75 16.09
CA PHE A 574 -37.05 -7.94 15.30
C PHE A 574 -36.88 -9.16 16.20
N ARG A 575 -37.58 -10.26 15.88
CA ARG A 575 -37.37 -11.55 16.55
C ARG A 575 -36.28 -12.35 15.88
N VAL A 576 -35.18 -12.55 16.59
CA VAL A 576 -34.00 -13.24 16.08
C VAL A 576 -33.79 -14.55 16.86
N LYS A 577 -33.60 -15.65 16.15
CA LYS A 577 -33.16 -16.91 16.72
C LYS A 577 -31.65 -16.94 16.72
N LEU A 578 -31.02 -17.04 17.90
CA LEU A 578 -29.57 -17.02 18.08
C LEU A 578 -28.91 -18.29 17.51
N ASN A 579 -27.79 -18.11 16.81
CA ASN A 579 -26.98 -19.23 16.36
C ASN A 579 -25.94 -19.64 17.41
N ALA A 580 -25.45 -20.89 17.31
CA ALA A 580 -24.25 -21.31 18.02
C ALA A 580 -23.02 -20.56 17.46
N PRO A 581 -22.01 -20.26 18.28
CA PRO A 581 -20.77 -19.68 17.78
C PRO A 581 -20.02 -20.68 16.89
N GLU A 582 -19.44 -20.18 15.80
CA GLU A 582 -18.58 -20.99 14.93
C GLU A 582 -17.14 -21.01 15.44
N ALA A 583 -16.48 -22.14 15.29
CA ALA A 583 -15.06 -22.28 15.60
C ALA A 583 -14.23 -21.79 14.40
N LEU A 584 -13.96 -20.49 14.35
CA LEU A 584 -13.25 -19.83 13.23
C LEU A 584 -11.89 -19.24 13.65
N ASP A 585 -11.51 -19.35 14.93
CA ASP A 585 -10.22 -18.88 15.40
C ASP A 585 -9.17 -19.98 15.25
N CYS A 586 -8.22 -19.71 14.37
CA CYS A 586 -7.09 -20.60 14.13
C CYS A 586 -6.12 -20.58 15.31
N VAL A 587 -5.67 -21.75 15.71
CA VAL A 587 -4.57 -21.96 16.65
C VAL A 587 -3.55 -22.85 15.98
N LEU A 588 -2.29 -22.38 15.95
CA LEU A 588 -1.14 -23.13 15.44
C LEU A 588 -0.23 -23.54 16.59
N THR A 589 0.12 -24.81 16.64
CA THR A 589 1.05 -25.40 17.64
C THR A 589 2.10 -26.27 16.95
N VAL A 590 3.33 -26.25 17.46
CA VAL A 590 4.45 -27.09 17.04
C VAL A 590 4.51 -28.34 17.87
#